data_bf3197232dbd19577558ac86216b434a
#
_entry.id   bf3197232dbd19577558ac86216b434a
#
_cell.length_a   1.000
_cell.length_b   1.000
_cell.length_c   1.000
_cell.angle_alpha   90.00
_cell.angle_beta   90.00
_cell.angle_gamma   90.00
#
_symmetry.space_group_name_H-M   'P 1'
#
loop_
_entity.id
_entity.type
_entity.pdbx_description
1 polymer ?
#
loop_
_entity_poly.entity_id
_entity_poly.type
_entity_poly.pdbx_seq_one_letter_code
_entity_poly.pdbx_strand_id
1 'polypeptide(L)'
;MQIYSNIVDQETLHKQTMAVLEIIADSLVTSFGPYGSATQIKKDDILPKFTKDGHTILKNIYFNGTLEMSIREVLEDLTSHVVKNVGDGTTSAILLSQLIYKRLATKCEPNLDNSKIYDWHLPPAELERQLNELVKQASDTIMSQTREIKTYEDIHKIALISTNNNEEMAELISGIYMENGTDVYIDVKRSMDNQDYIKIFDGMTIDSGYADKVFVTNEADSSAEINAPKIYFFESPIDTPEMINFFSSIIYHNIMEPLKDRRELTPTVIMCPKVSSDIAAVMDPLVKTMMNAKANNFNIPFCLVTNIYKPEILMDLANLCEARTIRKYINLEQQEKDQANGDAPTVDTVVDWCGTADAVVAGYNKTKIINPKLMYEEGTTEFSAFYKAIINNLEMQLDQAKQDGKNLNDIGNLRRRIHSMKANMVDLYIGGSTPEERDNRFDSAEDAVLNCMSAAEYGYGWGANVQAFNVFNALYKNPNSGIISVVYNSYLDLLAKLYGSSLGEVPSSYSEASDKVKDMIKTTIETGTPINLRTGKADGLVLSSIKSDITVLDIVANVVGMLVTTKQFLCQSPAHNIYKD
;
A
#
# COMPACT_ATOMS: atom_id res chain seq x y z
N MET A 1 3.94 23.20 40.96
CA MET A 1 3.50 22.30 39.90
C MET A 1 4.64 22.22 38.90
N GLN A 2 5.36 21.11 38.81
CA GLN A 2 6.40 20.93 37.79
C GLN A 2 5.71 20.55 36.49
N ILE A 3 5.87 21.36 35.45
CA ILE A 3 5.37 21.08 34.12
C ILE A 3 6.43 20.21 33.43
N TYR A 4 6.12 18.93 33.17
CA TYR A 4 7.01 17.97 32.52
C TYR A 4 6.87 17.95 30.98
N SER A 5 6.09 18.85 30.41
CA SER A 5 5.85 18.94 28.98
C SER A 5 6.21 20.32 28.46
N ASN A 6 6.91 20.41 27.34
CA ASN A 6 7.06 21.62 26.56
C ASN A 6 5.79 21.84 25.75
N ILE A 7 5.18 23.00 25.91
CA ILE A 7 3.97 23.38 25.16
C ILE A 7 4.41 24.40 24.12
N VAL A 8 4.17 24.10 22.85
CA VAL A 8 4.36 25.02 21.73
C VAL A 8 3.01 25.64 21.39
N ASP A 9 2.96 26.97 21.36
CA ASP A 9 1.75 27.73 21.01
C ASP A 9 1.43 27.65 19.51
N GLN A 10 0.21 28.04 19.14
CA GLN A 10 -0.30 27.93 17.77
C GLN A 10 0.54 28.71 16.75
N GLU A 11 0.99 29.91 17.07
CA GLU A 11 1.74 30.72 16.11
C GLU A 11 3.11 30.09 15.81
N THR A 12 3.83 29.70 16.86
CA THR A 12 5.13 29.01 16.75
C THR A 12 4.96 27.68 16.02
N LEU A 13 3.90 26.92 16.35
CA LEU A 13 3.58 25.65 15.69
C LEU A 13 3.38 25.81 14.18
N HIS A 14 2.57 26.80 13.75
CA HIS A 14 2.33 27.05 12.33
C HIS A 14 3.60 27.47 11.59
N LYS A 15 4.43 28.35 12.20
CA LYS A 15 5.70 28.77 11.60
C LYS A 15 6.66 27.60 11.40
N GLN A 16 6.81 26.75 12.41
CA GLN A 16 7.68 25.58 12.34
C GLN A 16 7.13 24.54 11.36
N THR A 17 5.82 24.30 11.36
CA THR A 17 5.18 23.41 10.39
C THR A 17 5.43 23.86 8.95
N MET A 18 5.26 25.17 8.66
CA MET A 18 5.57 25.73 7.34
C MET A 18 7.02 25.50 6.95
N ALA A 19 7.96 25.80 7.84
CA ALA A 19 9.39 25.64 7.57
C ALA A 19 9.76 24.16 7.29
N VAL A 20 9.21 23.22 8.06
CA VAL A 20 9.43 21.78 7.87
C VAL A 20 8.87 21.31 6.53
N LEU A 21 7.63 21.71 6.21
CA LEU A 21 6.99 21.35 4.94
C LEU A 21 7.76 21.94 3.74
N GLU A 22 8.29 23.16 3.83
CA GLU A 22 9.13 23.77 2.79
C GLU A 22 10.43 22.99 2.60
N ILE A 23 11.16 22.66 3.68
CA ILE A 23 12.40 21.87 3.60
C ILE A 23 12.16 20.50 2.96
N ILE A 24 11.08 19.82 3.36
CA ILE A 24 10.71 18.53 2.80
C ILE A 24 10.34 18.67 1.31
N ALA A 25 9.50 19.65 0.96
CA ALA A 25 9.08 19.90 -0.42
C ALA A 25 10.25 20.25 -1.34
N ASP A 26 11.18 21.10 -0.87
CA ASP A 26 12.39 21.50 -1.62
C ASP A 26 13.34 20.31 -1.84
N SER A 27 13.40 19.38 -0.87
CA SER A 27 14.19 18.15 -1.01
C SER A 27 13.60 17.19 -2.03
N LEU A 28 12.27 17.16 -2.18
CA LEU A 28 11.55 16.23 -3.05
C LEU A 28 11.31 16.77 -4.46
N VAL A 29 11.16 18.09 -4.62
CA VAL A 29 10.84 18.70 -5.91
C VAL A 29 11.91 18.44 -6.97
N THR A 30 13.17 18.23 -6.56
CA THR A 30 14.27 17.91 -7.48
C THR A 30 14.14 16.54 -8.14
N SER A 31 13.43 15.60 -7.49
CA SER A 31 13.15 14.25 -8.02
C SER A 31 11.79 14.18 -8.74
N PHE A 32 11.03 15.28 -8.78
CA PHE A 32 9.66 15.28 -9.27
C PHE A 32 9.56 15.22 -10.79
N GLY A 33 8.74 14.27 -11.29
CA GLY A 33 8.46 14.10 -12.70
C GLY A 33 9.55 13.34 -13.48
N PRO A 34 9.34 13.13 -14.80
CA PRO A 34 10.20 12.27 -15.64
C PRO A 34 11.63 12.80 -15.80
N TYR A 35 11.85 14.09 -15.59
CA TYR A 35 13.17 14.71 -15.64
C TYR A 35 13.79 14.95 -14.26
N GLY A 36 13.14 14.42 -13.22
CA GLY A 36 13.65 14.50 -11.85
C GLY A 36 15.04 13.88 -11.71
N SER A 37 15.87 14.49 -10.88
CA SER A 37 17.23 14.03 -10.56
C SER A 37 17.22 13.09 -9.38
N ALA A 38 18.16 12.15 -9.33
CA ALA A 38 18.32 11.27 -8.17
C ALA A 38 18.90 12.03 -6.98
N THR A 39 18.40 11.73 -5.80
CA THR A 39 18.94 12.20 -4.52
C THR A 39 19.92 11.17 -3.97
N GLN A 40 21.10 11.63 -3.56
CA GLN A 40 22.10 10.80 -2.90
C GLN A 40 21.86 10.77 -1.39
N ILE A 41 21.63 9.60 -0.83
CA ILE A 41 21.44 9.38 0.60
C ILE A 41 22.66 8.67 1.15
N LYS A 42 23.34 9.26 2.14
CA LYS A 42 24.48 8.65 2.83
C LYS A 42 24.10 8.39 4.29
N LYS A 43 24.20 7.14 4.70
CA LYS A 43 24.16 6.72 6.11
C LYS A 43 25.57 6.35 6.55
N ASP A 44 25.84 6.48 7.84
CA ASP A 44 27.12 6.07 8.41
C ASP A 44 27.38 4.60 8.05
N ASP A 45 28.61 4.27 7.73
CA ASP A 45 29.11 2.92 7.42
C ASP A 45 28.44 2.15 6.26
N ILE A 46 27.47 2.73 5.55
CA ILE A 46 26.80 2.13 4.39
C ILE A 46 27.17 2.90 3.12
N LEU A 47 27.29 2.21 1.99
CA LEU A 47 27.49 2.86 0.69
C LEU A 47 26.35 3.85 0.39
N PRO A 48 26.63 4.99 -0.27
CA PRO A 48 25.59 5.94 -0.64
C PRO A 48 24.53 5.28 -1.53
N LYS A 49 23.25 5.47 -1.20
CA LYS A 49 22.13 5.07 -2.07
C LYS A 49 21.71 6.26 -2.92
N PHE A 50 21.46 6.03 -4.21
CA PHE A 50 20.85 7.01 -5.13
C PHE A 50 19.41 6.59 -5.39
N THR A 51 18.46 7.50 -5.21
CA THR A 51 17.05 7.22 -5.42
C THR A 51 16.31 8.45 -5.94
N LYS A 52 15.22 8.21 -6.70
CA LYS A 52 14.24 9.22 -7.11
C LYS A 52 12.92 9.06 -6.34
N ASP A 53 12.78 7.98 -5.58
CA ASP A 53 11.56 7.68 -4.84
C ASP A 53 11.35 8.68 -3.70
N GLY A 54 10.21 9.39 -3.75
CA GLY A 54 9.86 10.43 -2.78
C GLY A 54 9.68 9.90 -1.36
N HIS A 55 9.13 8.69 -1.20
CA HIS A 55 8.97 8.07 0.12
C HIS A 55 10.33 7.74 0.75
N THR A 56 11.22 7.16 -0.01
CA THR A 56 12.60 6.86 0.43
C THR A 56 13.34 8.15 0.79
N ILE A 57 13.19 9.24 0.02
CA ILE A 57 13.81 10.53 0.32
C ILE A 57 13.25 11.06 1.64
N LEU A 58 11.91 11.14 1.79
CA LEU A 58 11.25 11.63 3.00
C LEU A 58 11.71 10.87 4.25
N LYS A 59 11.75 9.55 4.18
CA LYS A 59 12.17 8.67 5.28
C LYS A 59 13.60 8.95 5.77
N ASN A 60 14.45 9.50 4.91
CA ASN A 60 15.84 9.79 5.21
C ASN A 60 16.12 11.28 5.51
N ILE A 61 15.07 12.10 5.64
CA ILE A 61 15.20 13.47 6.16
C ILE A 61 15.10 13.44 7.69
N TYR A 62 16.10 13.99 8.37
CA TYR A 62 16.15 14.04 9.84
C TYR A 62 16.20 15.47 10.32
N PHE A 63 15.41 15.78 11.33
CA PHE A 63 15.40 17.06 12.03
C PHE A 63 15.88 16.86 13.47
N ASN A 64 16.56 17.86 14.01
CA ASN A 64 17.03 17.83 15.41
C ASN A 64 15.93 18.12 16.43
N GLY A 65 14.85 18.79 16.03
CA GLY A 65 13.75 19.14 16.90
C GLY A 65 12.67 18.06 16.93
N THR A 66 12.08 17.85 18.10
CA THR A 66 11.01 16.82 18.30
C THR A 66 9.74 17.18 17.52
N LEU A 67 9.38 18.46 17.42
CA LEU A 67 8.23 18.91 16.66
C LEU A 67 8.42 18.65 15.16
N GLU A 68 9.58 19.06 14.64
CA GLU A 68 9.94 18.89 13.24
C GLU A 68 9.96 17.41 12.83
N MET A 69 10.53 16.55 13.71
CA MET A 69 10.49 15.10 13.50
C MET A 69 9.07 14.54 13.52
N SER A 70 8.22 15.01 14.44
CA SER A 70 6.83 14.56 14.52
C SER A 70 6.03 14.91 13.25
N ILE A 71 6.25 16.10 12.68
CA ILE A 71 5.61 16.50 11.41
C ILE A 71 6.07 15.59 10.26
N ARG A 72 7.38 15.32 10.18
CA ARG A 72 7.93 14.40 9.19
C ARG A 72 7.36 12.98 9.33
N GLU A 73 7.25 12.46 10.57
CA GLU A 73 6.70 11.12 10.86
C GLU A 73 5.23 11.01 10.45
N VAL A 74 4.42 12.04 10.68
CA VAL A 74 3.03 12.09 10.19
C VAL A 74 2.98 12.02 8.67
N LEU A 75 3.84 12.77 7.97
CA LEU A 75 3.92 12.69 6.51
C LEU A 75 4.39 11.32 6.02
N GLU A 76 5.38 10.72 6.69
CA GLU A 76 5.89 9.38 6.35
C GLU A 76 4.79 8.32 6.50
N ASP A 77 4.07 8.32 7.63
CA ASP A 77 2.99 7.37 7.87
C ASP A 77 1.89 7.47 6.81
N LEU A 78 1.40 8.68 6.55
CA LEU A 78 0.34 8.90 5.56
C LEU A 78 0.78 8.58 4.14
N THR A 79 2.01 8.93 3.75
CA THR A 79 2.53 8.61 2.42
C THR A 79 2.87 7.13 2.24
N SER A 80 3.15 6.41 3.31
CA SER A 80 3.32 4.96 3.26
C SER A 80 2.07 4.22 2.73
N HIS A 81 0.88 4.81 2.92
CA HIS A 81 -0.37 4.30 2.36
C HIS A 81 -0.45 4.46 0.83
N VAL A 82 0.14 5.52 0.25
CA VAL A 82 0.22 5.69 -1.22
C VAL A 82 1.06 4.57 -1.82
N VAL A 83 2.27 4.40 -1.28
CA VAL A 83 3.21 3.37 -1.77
C VAL A 83 2.59 1.99 -1.74
N LYS A 84 1.93 1.62 -0.64
CA LYS A 84 1.30 0.29 -0.49
C LYS A 84 0.11 0.05 -1.41
N ASN A 85 -0.66 1.09 -1.73
CA ASN A 85 -1.94 0.93 -2.41
C ASN A 85 -1.89 1.24 -3.92
N VAL A 86 -0.95 2.06 -4.37
CA VAL A 86 -0.93 2.57 -5.76
C VAL A 86 0.47 2.60 -6.36
N GLY A 87 1.51 2.68 -5.55
CA GLY A 87 2.91 2.75 -5.98
C GLY A 87 3.36 4.13 -6.49
N ASP A 88 2.44 5.00 -6.91
CA ASP A 88 2.77 6.31 -7.50
C ASP A 88 1.97 7.45 -6.83
N GLY A 89 2.51 8.68 -6.87
CA GLY A 89 1.85 9.89 -6.36
C GLY A 89 2.36 10.41 -5.01
N THR A 90 3.31 9.75 -4.37
CA THR A 90 3.87 10.15 -3.07
C THR A 90 4.42 11.58 -3.08
N THR A 91 5.26 11.91 -4.06
CA THR A 91 5.83 13.26 -4.21
C THR A 91 4.73 14.29 -4.44
N SER A 92 3.74 13.98 -5.29
CA SER A 92 2.57 14.84 -5.54
C SER A 92 1.79 15.13 -4.27
N ALA A 93 1.53 14.12 -3.44
CA ALA A 93 0.80 14.26 -2.17
C ALA A 93 1.52 15.22 -1.21
N ILE A 94 2.83 15.09 -1.07
CA ILE A 94 3.62 15.94 -0.18
C ILE A 94 3.67 17.38 -0.70
N LEU A 95 3.96 17.57 -2.00
CA LEU A 95 4.02 18.90 -2.61
C LEU A 95 2.66 19.61 -2.55
N LEU A 96 1.56 18.92 -2.85
CA LEU A 96 0.21 19.49 -2.73
C LEU A 96 -0.15 19.82 -1.28
N SER A 97 0.19 18.96 -0.33
CA SER A 97 -0.04 19.24 1.10
C SER A 97 0.69 20.50 1.52
N GLN A 98 1.95 20.67 1.13
CA GLN A 98 2.72 21.89 1.40
C GLN A 98 2.09 23.13 0.74
N LEU A 99 1.72 23.05 -0.55
CA LEU A 99 1.16 24.18 -1.30
C LEU A 99 -0.20 24.62 -0.74
N ILE A 100 -1.08 23.68 -0.39
CA ILE A 100 -2.39 23.97 0.18
C ILE A 100 -2.24 24.52 1.60
N TYR A 101 -1.42 23.83 2.45
CA TYR A 101 -1.18 24.31 3.82
C TYR A 101 -0.60 25.72 3.84
N LYS A 102 0.40 26.00 3.01
CA LYS A 102 1.02 27.34 2.88
C LYS A 102 -0.03 28.40 2.53
N ARG A 103 -0.95 28.12 1.60
CA ARG A 103 -2.02 29.04 1.22
C ARG A 103 -3.06 29.24 2.32
N LEU A 104 -3.32 28.22 3.13
CA LEU A 104 -4.24 28.31 4.27
C LEU A 104 -3.60 29.01 5.48
N ALA A 105 -2.35 28.70 5.80
CA ALA A 105 -1.64 29.24 6.96
C ALA A 105 -1.26 30.72 6.82
N THR A 106 -0.83 31.17 5.64
CA THR A 106 -0.49 32.61 5.40
C THR A 106 -1.67 33.54 5.58
N LYS A 107 -2.89 33.03 5.71
CA LYS A 107 -4.10 33.84 5.96
C LYS A 107 -4.49 33.93 7.43
N CYS A 108 -3.87 33.12 8.27
CA CYS A 108 -4.04 33.20 9.72
C CYS A 108 -3.16 34.27 10.36
N GLU A 109 -2.26 34.91 9.59
CA GLU A 109 -1.40 36.01 10.12
C GLU A 109 -2.15 37.35 10.04
N PRO A 110 -2.39 38.03 11.18
CA PRO A 110 -3.17 39.28 11.25
C PRO A 110 -2.52 40.49 10.59
N ASN A 111 -1.27 40.43 10.14
CA ASN A 111 -0.47 41.54 9.67
C ASN A 111 -0.08 41.53 8.17
N LEU A 112 -0.51 40.55 7.38
CA LEU A 112 -0.35 40.62 5.94
C LEU A 112 -1.57 41.35 5.34
N ASP A 113 -1.31 42.43 4.60
CA ASP A 113 -2.32 43.19 3.84
C ASP A 113 -2.90 42.34 2.70
N ASN A 114 -3.65 41.32 3.09
CA ASN A 114 -4.31 40.36 2.24
C ASN A 114 -5.78 40.70 1.96
N SER A 115 -6.15 42.00 2.13
CA SER A 115 -7.51 42.51 1.96
C SER A 115 -8.12 42.28 0.55
N LYS A 116 -7.40 41.66 -0.36
CA LYS A 116 -7.84 41.48 -1.77
C LYS A 116 -8.05 40.06 -2.27
N ILE A 117 -7.68 39.02 -1.51
CA ILE A 117 -7.69 37.69 -2.14
C ILE A 117 -8.73 36.72 -1.57
N TYR A 118 -9.06 36.73 -0.28
CA TYR A 118 -10.09 35.84 0.26
C TYR A 118 -10.68 36.36 1.58
N ASP A 119 -11.98 36.47 1.60
CA ASP A 119 -12.77 36.90 2.76
C ASP A 119 -13.13 35.68 3.64
N TRP A 120 -12.12 35.03 4.23
CA TRP A 120 -12.44 33.90 5.07
C TRP A 120 -11.89 34.03 6.49
N HIS A 121 -12.81 34.10 7.39
CA HIS A 121 -12.59 33.91 8.82
C HIS A 121 -13.27 32.59 9.23
N LEU A 122 -12.95 31.47 8.54
CA LEU A 122 -13.51 30.19 8.90
C LEU A 122 -12.72 29.55 10.04
N PRO A 123 -13.38 28.95 11.03
CA PRO A 123 -12.72 28.13 12.03
C PRO A 123 -11.98 26.97 11.39
N PRO A 124 -10.80 26.55 11.93
CA PRO A 124 -10.02 25.43 11.37
C PRO A 124 -10.83 24.16 11.09
N ALA A 125 -11.73 23.78 12.01
CA ALA A 125 -12.60 22.60 11.83
C ALA A 125 -13.57 22.75 10.65
N GLU A 126 -14.00 23.97 10.34
CA GLU A 126 -14.86 24.24 9.18
C GLU A 126 -14.05 24.20 7.88
N LEU A 127 -12.80 24.64 7.89
CA LEU A 127 -11.88 24.50 6.77
C LEU A 127 -11.61 23.02 6.44
N GLU A 128 -11.34 22.21 7.47
CA GLU A 128 -11.16 20.78 7.34
C GLU A 128 -12.42 20.12 6.75
N ARG A 129 -13.61 20.46 7.27
CA ARG A 129 -14.88 19.93 6.76
C ARG A 129 -15.08 20.25 5.29
N GLN A 130 -14.86 21.52 4.90
CA GLN A 130 -15.02 21.96 3.51
C GLN A 130 -13.98 21.31 2.58
N LEU A 131 -12.74 21.13 3.04
CA LEU A 131 -11.72 20.43 2.27
C LEU A 131 -12.12 18.97 2.03
N ASN A 132 -12.57 18.28 3.07
CA ASN A 132 -13.02 16.89 2.96
C ASN A 132 -14.25 16.74 2.04
N GLU A 133 -15.21 17.64 2.11
CA GLU A 133 -16.37 17.66 1.19
C GLU A 133 -15.95 17.90 -0.25
N LEU A 134 -15.03 18.84 -0.49
CA LEU A 134 -14.51 19.14 -1.82
C LEU A 134 -13.73 17.95 -2.39
N VAL A 135 -12.89 17.32 -1.59
CA VAL A 135 -12.13 16.13 -2.00
C VAL A 135 -13.06 14.97 -2.32
N LYS A 136 -14.09 14.74 -1.49
CA LYS A 136 -15.11 13.72 -1.78
C LYS A 136 -15.82 13.98 -3.11
N GLN A 137 -16.28 15.21 -3.34
CA GLN A 137 -16.92 15.58 -4.60
C GLN A 137 -15.99 15.41 -5.80
N ALA A 138 -14.69 15.75 -5.65
CA ALA A 138 -13.70 15.57 -6.69
C ALA A 138 -13.46 14.09 -6.97
N SER A 139 -13.31 13.26 -5.94
CA SER A 139 -13.12 11.82 -6.06
C SER A 139 -14.31 11.13 -6.75
N ASP A 140 -15.54 11.47 -6.38
CA ASP A 140 -16.76 10.97 -7.03
C ASP A 140 -16.80 11.38 -8.52
N THR A 141 -16.37 12.60 -8.84
CA THR A 141 -16.29 13.08 -10.22
C THR A 141 -15.22 12.36 -11.02
N ILE A 142 -14.02 12.17 -10.47
CA ILE A 142 -12.93 11.40 -11.09
C ILE A 142 -13.41 9.98 -11.39
N MET A 143 -14.05 9.32 -10.43
CA MET A 143 -14.63 7.98 -10.61
C MET A 143 -15.64 7.92 -11.74
N SER A 144 -16.51 8.93 -11.90
CA SER A 144 -17.50 8.99 -12.97
C SER A 144 -16.89 9.17 -14.37
N GLN A 145 -15.65 9.67 -14.46
CA GLN A 145 -14.92 9.93 -15.70
C GLN A 145 -13.91 8.81 -16.05
N THR A 146 -13.92 7.74 -15.29
CA THR A 146 -13.00 6.61 -15.44
C THR A 146 -13.14 5.93 -16.78
N ARG A 147 -12.00 5.52 -17.35
CA ARG A 147 -11.90 4.64 -18.51
C ARG A 147 -11.45 3.26 -18.06
N GLU A 148 -12.14 2.23 -18.53
CA GLU A 148 -11.74 0.84 -18.27
C GLU A 148 -10.62 0.42 -19.23
N ILE A 149 -9.70 -0.41 -18.75
CA ILE A 149 -8.68 -1.04 -19.60
C ILE A 149 -9.37 -2.07 -20.50
N LYS A 150 -9.22 -1.90 -21.80
CA LYS A 150 -9.80 -2.80 -22.82
C LYS A 150 -8.76 -3.44 -23.71
N THR A 151 -7.60 -2.84 -23.82
CA THR A 151 -6.58 -3.27 -24.76
C THR A 151 -5.20 -3.37 -24.11
N TYR A 152 -4.34 -4.20 -24.68
CA TYR A 152 -2.92 -4.25 -24.35
C TYR A 152 -2.27 -2.86 -24.41
N GLU A 153 -2.65 -2.05 -25.41
CA GLU A 153 -2.09 -0.73 -25.62
C GLU A 153 -2.39 0.24 -24.48
N ASP A 154 -3.54 0.08 -23.80
CA ASP A 154 -3.88 0.90 -22.62
C ASP A 154 -2.91 0.61 -21.47
N ILE A 155 -2.65 -0.68 -21.17
CA ILE A 155 -1.70 -1.08 -20.12
C ILE A 155 -0.29 -0.68 -20.50
N HIS A 156 0.12 -0.89 -21.75
CA HIS A 156 1.46 -0.54 -22.23
C HIS A 156 1.74 0.96 -22.04
N LYS A 157 0.79 1.84 -22.36
CA LYS A 157 0.92 3.29 -22.15
C LYS A 157 1.08 3.64 -20.67
N ILE A 158 0.34 2.98 -19.79
CA ILE A 158 0.45 3.20 -18.33
C ILE A 158 1.82 2.72 -17.84
N ALA A 159 2.23 1.52 -18.22
CA ALA A 159 3.54 0.97 -17.87
C ALA A 159 4.68 1.85 -18.38
N LEU A 160 4.59 2.35 -19.62
CA LEU A 160 5.60 3.19 -20.24
C LEU A 160 5.81 4.51 -19.47
N ILE A 161 4.73 5.16 -19.05
CA ILE A 161 4.82 6.38 -18.25
C ILE A 161 5.43 6.08 -16.87
N SER A 162 4.97 5.04 -16.19
CA SER A 162 5.44 4.69 -14.84
C SER A 162 6.90 4.21 -14.82
N THR A 163 7.38 3.57 -15.91
CA THR A 163 8.79 3.19 -16.07
C THR A 163 9.68 4.31 -16.61
N ASN A 164 9.21 5.57 -16.57
CA ASN A 164 9.92 6.72 -17.15
C ASN A 164 10.29 6.51 -18.63
N ASN A 165 9.38 5.90 -19.41
CA ASN A 165 9.53 5.52 -20.83
C ASN A 165 10.67 4.53 -21.10
N ASN A 166 10.89 3.59 -20.20
CA ASN A 166 11.69 2.41 -20.49
C ASN A 166 10.83 1.41 -21.27
N GLU A 167 11.00 1.39 -22.59
CA GLU A 167 10.20 0.57 -23.51
C GLU A 167 10.31 -0.91 -23.20
N GLU A 168 11.53 -1.40 -22.94
CA GLU A 168 11.80 -2.81 -22.64
C GLU A 168 11.03 -3.26 -21.38
N MET A 169 11.06 -2.45 -20.33
CA MET A 169 10.33 -2.74 -19.09
C MET A 169 8.82 -2.64 -19.27
N ALA A 170 8.36 -1.65 -20.05
CA ALA A 170 6.94 -1.49 -20.34
C ALA A 170 6.39 -2.64 -21.19
N GLU A 171 7.15 -3.11 -22.21
CA GLU A 171 6.81 -4.30 -22.99
C GLU A 171 6.75 -5.56 -22.13
N LEU A 172 7.74 -5.74 -21.23
CA LEU A 172 7.77 -6.89 -20.32
C LEU A 172 6.54 -6.92 -19.41
N ILE A 173 6.22 -5.81 -18.75
CA ILE A 173 5.06 -5.72 -17.84
C ILE A 173 3.75 -5.90 -18.62
N SER A 174 3.56 -5.18 -19.73
CA SER A 174 2.33 -5.29 -20.52
C SER A 174 2.17 -6.65 -21.19
N GLY A 175 3.28 -7.33 -21.55
CA GLY A 175 3.29 -8.69 -22.05
C GLY A 175 2.73 -9.70 -21.02
N ILE A 176 3.07 -9.54 -19.74
CA ILE A 176 2.51 -10.37 -18.67
C ILE A 176 0.97 -10.26 -18.64
N TYR A 177 0.44 -9.04 -18.74
CA TYR A 177 -1.01 -8.80 -18.77
C TYR A 177 -1.67 -9.38 -20.03
N MET A 178 -0.99 -9.32 -21.18
CA MET A 178 -1.51 -9.88 -22.42
C MET A 178 -1.65 -11.40 -22.35
N GLU A 179 -0.66 -12.08 -21.76
CA GLU A 179 -0.63 -13.54 -21.68
C GLU A 179 -1.53 -14.09 -20.56
N ASN A 180 -1.64 -13.36 -19.45
CA ASN A 180 -2.30 -13.86 -18.24
C ASN A 180 -3.62 -13.14 -17.89
N GLY A 181 -4.01 -12.12 -18.68
CA GLY A 181 -5.22 -11.32 -18.44
C GLY A 181 -4.99 -10.15 -17.49
N THR A 182 -5.99 -9.25 -17.43
CA THR A 182 -5.92 -8.02 -16.60
C THR A 182 -6.00 -8.28 -15.10
N ASP A 183 -6.41 -9.48 -14.72
CA ASP A 183 -6.56 -9.90 -13.33
C ASP A 183 -5.31 -10.61 -12.77
N VAL A 184 -4.22 -10.66 -13.54
CA VAL A 184 -2.95 -11.25 -13.10
C VAL A 184 -2.37 -10.48 -11.92
N TYR A 185 -1.92 -11.21 -10.91
CA TYR A 185 -1.17 -10.64 -9.80
C TYR A 185 0.33 -10.72 -10.10
N ILE A 186 1.02 -9.57 -10.12
CA ILE A 186 2.45 -9.48 -10.40
C ILE A 186 3.18 -9.07 -9.12
N ASP A 187 4.15 -9.89 -8.70
CA ASP A 187 5.03 -9.61 -7.57
C ASP A 187 6.43 -9.33 -8.10
N VAL A 188 6.95 -8.14 -7.84
CA VAL A 188 8.27 -7.74 -8.34
C VAL A 188 9.33 -8.15 -7.33
N LYS A 189 10.39 -8.80 -7.81
CA LYS A 189 11.51 -9.31 -7.01
C LYS A 189 12.86 -8.92 -7.58
N ARG A 190 13.86 -8.84 -6.72
CA ARG A 190 15.25 -8.66 -7.16
C ARG A 190 15.81 -9.98 -7.68
N SER A 191 16.33 -9.97 -8.91
CA SER A 191 17.05 -11.12 -9.44
C SER A 191 18.44 -11.24 -8.84
N MET A 192 18.90 -12.45 -8.64
CA MET A 192 20.32 -12.72 -8.34
C MET A 192 21.18 -12.65 -9.62
N ASP A 193 20.54 -12.76 -10.77
CA ASP A 193 21.17 -12.68 -12.08
C ASP A 193 21.10 -11.25 -12.63
N ASN A 194 21.88 -10.98 -13.68
CA ASN A 194 21.86 -9.67 -14.35
C ASN A 194 20.67 -9.50 -15.33
N GLN A 195 19.86 -10.54 -15.51
CA GLN A 195 18.76 -10.58 -16.46
C GLN A 195 17.40 -10.54 -15.77
N ASP A 196 16.43 -9.96 -16.45
CA ASP A 196 15.03 -10.03 -16.06
C ASP A 196 14.44 -11.38 -16.49
N TYR A 197 13.60 -11.96 -15.65
CA TYR A 197 12.84 -13.14 -15.99
C TYR A 197 11.54 -13.22 -15.19
N ILE A 198 10.61 -14.03 -15.67
CA ILE A 198 9.31 -14.26 -15.02
C ILE A 198 9.19 -15.71 -14.57
N LYS A 199 8.48 -15.92 -13.46
CA LYS A 199 7.99 -17.24 -13.04
C LYS A 199 6.49 -17.14 -12.85
N ILE A 200 5.76 -18.06 -13.46
CA ILE A 200 4.30 -18.11 -13.36
C ILE A 200 3.93 -19.19 -12.34
N PHE A 201 2.99 -18.90 -11.48
CA PHE A 201 2.45 -19.79 -10.47
C PHE A 201 0.94 -19.74 -10.50
N ASP A 202 0.32 -20.89 -10.30
CA ASP A 202 -1.12 -20.98 -10.05
C ASP A 202 -1.37 -21.03 -8.55
N GLY A 203 -2.23 -20.16 -8.04
CA GLY A 203 -2.46 -20.10 -6.61
C GLY A 203 -3.16 -18.81 -6.17
N MET A 204 -3.01 -18.48 -4.91
CA MET A 204 -3.67 -17.35 -4.28
C MET A 204 -2.69 -16.54 -3.45
N THR A 205 -2.95 -15.23 -3.37
CA THR A 205 -2.17 -14.32 -2.53
C THR A 205 -3.03 -13.69 -1.44
N ILE A 206 -2.42 -13.45 -0.28
CA ILE A 206 -2.96 -12.62 0.78
C ILE A 206 -1.94 -11.57 1.20
N ASP A 207 -2.43 -10.35 1.46
CA ASP A 207 -1.60 -9.22 1.94
C ASP A 207 -1.32 -9.35 3.43
N SER A 208 -0.69 -10.45 3.81
CA SER A 208 -0.28 -10.76 5.19
C SER A 208 0.91 -11.69 5.14
N GLY A 209 1.86 -11.51 6.04
CA GLY A 209 3.11 -12.27 6.04
C GLY A 209 3.36 -13.05 7.32
N TYR A 210 4.55 -13.62 7.42
CA TYR A 210 4.96 -14.37 8.60
C TYR A 210 5.05 -13.48 9.84
N ALA A 211 4.70 -14.04 11.00
CA ALA A 211 4.72 -13.33 12.27
C ALA A 211 6.13 -13.06 12.82
N ASP A 212 7.12 -13.89 12.48
CA ASP A 212 8.49 -13.79 12.96
C ASP A 212 9.49 -14.25 11.89
N LYS A 213 10.65 -13.58 11.81
CA LYS A 213 11.76 -13.92 10.89
C LYS A 213 12.36 -15.31 11.17
N VAL A 214 12.15 -15.88 12.33
CA VAL A 214 12.59 -17.24 12.64
C VAL A 214 12.01 -18.29 11.70
N PHE A 215 10.84 -18.00 11.09
CA PHE A 215 10.18 -18.90 10.13
C PHE A 215 10.80 -18.88 8.73
N VAL A 216 11.61 -17.88 8.39
CA VAL A 216 12.26 -17.77 7.08
C VAL A 216 13.12 -19.01 6.80
N THR A 217 12.84 -19.68 5.69
CA THR A 217 13.59 -20.86 5.22
C THR A 217 14.45 -20.56 4.00
N ASN A 218 14.05 -19.55 3.20
CA ASN A 218 14.79 -19.02 2.07
C ASN A 218 15.29 -17.59 2.41
N GLU A 219 16.58 -17.47 2.72
CA GLU A 219 17.18 -16.18 3.11
C GLU A 219 17.30 -15.21 1.93
N ALA A 220 17.46 -15.73 0.70
CA ALA A 220 17.60 -14.91 -0.49
C ALA A 220 16.35 -14.06 -0.76
N ASP A 221 15.18 -14.68 -0.65
CA ASP A 221 13.88 -14.04 -0.84
C ASP A 221 13.25 -13.57 0.49
N SER A 222 13.95 -13.80 1.62
CA SER A 222 13.41 -13.54 2.97
C SER A 222 12.01 -14.14 3.16
N SER A 223 11.79 -15.36 2.69
CA SER A 223 10.51 -16.06 2.71
C SER A 223 10.56 -17.37 3.52
N ALA A 224 9.42 -17.71 4.11
CA ALA A 224 9.16 -19.03 4.68
C ALA A 224 8.47 -19.89 3.61
N GLU A 225 9.21 -20.83 3.02
CA GLU A 225 8.72 -21.76 2.00
C GLU A 225 8.43 -23.11 2.65
N ILE A 226 7.16 -23.50 2.67
CA ILE A 226 6.69 -24.74 3.27
C ILE A 226 6.01 -25.58 2.17
N ASN A 227 6.61 -26.69 1.80
CA ASN A 227 6.10 -27.62 0.80
C ASN A 227 5.10 -28.61 1.40
N ALA A 228 4.05 -28.92 0.68
CA ALA A 228 2.97 -29.83 1.05
C ALA A 228 2.46 -29.61 2.50
N PRO A 229 2.14 -28.38 2.91
CA PRO A 229 1.76 -28.09 4.30
C PRO A 229 0.36 -28.59 4.65
N LYS A 230 0.17 -28.95 5.92
CA LYS A 230 -1.14 -28.86 6.56
C LYS A 230 -1.40 -27.41 6.95
N ILE A 231 -2.51 -26.83 6.45
CA ILE A 231 -2.84 -25.43 6.64
C ILE A 231 -4.05 -25.32 7.58
N TYR A 232 -3.90 -24.55 8.66
CA TYR A 232 -4.95 -24.32 9.67
C TYR A 232 -5.42 -22.88 9.61
N PHE A 233 -6.73 -22.66 9.56
CA PHE A 233 -7.34 -21.35 9.43
C PHE A 233 -8.12 -20.99 10.69
N PHE A 234 -7.59 -20.03 11.47
CA PHE A 234 -8.29 -19.46 12.62
C PHE A 234 -9.08 -18.23 12.16
N GLU A 235 -10.39 -18.33 12.14
CA GLU A 235 -11.28 -17.21 11.80
C GLU A 235 -11.29 -16.13 12.89
N SER A 236 -11.03 -16.55 14.13
CA SER A 236 -10.97 -15.68 15.31
C SER A 236 -9.52 -15.50 15.79
N PRO A 237 -9.21 -14.37 16.48
CA PRO A 237 -7.92 -14.19 17.13
C PRO A 237 -7.58 -15.33 18.10
N ILE A 238 -6.29 -15.67 18.20
CA ILE A 238 -5.79 -16.65 19.17
C ILE A 238 -5.50 -15.91 20.50
N ASP A 239 -6.56 -15.60 21.26
CA ASP A 239 -6.54 -14.75 22.45
C ASP A 239 -7.27 -15.34 23.65
N THR A 240 -7.89 -16.51 23.50
CA THR A 240 -8.58 -17.21 24.59
C THR A 240 -7.88 -18.51 24.95
N PRO A 241 -8.02 -19.01 26.20
CA PRO A 241 -7.42 -20.28 26.59
C PRO A 241 -7.76 -21.44 25.66
N GLU A 242 -8.99 -21.49 25.15
CA GLU A 242 -9.43 -22.49 24.19
C GLU A 242 -8.68 -22.41 22.87
N MET A 243 -8.61 -21.21 22.25
CA MET A 243 -7.89 -21.00 21.01
C MET A 243 -6.39 -21.29 21.15
N ILE A 244 -5.81 -20.93 22.31
CA ILE A 244 -4.41 -21.24 22.66
C ILE A 244 -4.22 -22.77 22.81
N ASN A 245 -5.19 -23.49 23.40
CA ASN A 245 -5.12 -24.94 23.49
C ASN A 245 -5.20 -25.62 22.12
N PHE A 246 -6.06 -25.14 21.21
CA PHE A 246 -6.09 -25.64 19.82
C PHE A 246 -4.77 -25.39 19.11
N PHE A 247 -4.24 -24.19 19.19
CA PHE A 247 -2.93 -23.84 18.64
C PHE A 247 -1.80 -24.71 19.22
N SER A 248 -1.79 -24.92 20.54
CA SER A 248 -0.82 -25.77 21.21
C SER A 248 -0.91 -27.22 20.76
N SER A 249 -2.13 -27.76 20.63
CA SER A 249 -2.36 -29.13 20.16
C SER A 249 -1.81 -29.35 18.75
N ILE A 250 -2.08 -28.40 17.83
CA ILE A 250 -1.56 -28.48 16.45
C ILE A 250 -0.02 -28.51 16.46
N ILE A 251 0.63 -27.60 17.18
CA ILE A 251 2.09 -27.56 17.24
C ILE A 251 2.65 -28.82 17.91
N TYR A 252 2.03 -29.27 18.97
CA TYR A 252 2.49 -30.45 19.68
C TYR A 252 2.47 -31.68 18.76
N HIS A 253 1.36 -31.98 18.14
CA HIS A 253 1.20 -33.18 17.31
C HIS A 253 2.00 -33.15 16.00
N ASN A 254 2.08 -31.98 15.36
CA ASN A 254 2.73 -31.86 14.07
C ASN A 254 4.25 -31.66 14.16
N ILE A 255 4.74 -31.01 15.21
CA ILE A 255 6.15 -30.60 15.33
C ILE A 255 6.82 -31.18 16.58
N MET A 256 6.30 -30.91 17.79
CA MET A 256 7.06 -31.17 19.03
C MET A 256 7.15 -32.66 19.37
N GLU A 257 6.06 -33.41 19.23
CA GLU A 257 6.03 -34.84 19.49
C GLU A 257 6.83 -35.62 18.45
N PRO A 258 6.66 -35.41 17.10
CA PRO A 258 7.50 -36.05 16.09
C PRO A 258 8.98 -35.75 16.27
N LEU A 259 9.33 -34.50 16.62
CA LEU A 259 10.71 -34.11 16.86
C LEU A 259 11.32 -34.88 18.04
N LYS A 260 10.57 -35.04 19.13
CA LYS A 260 10.98 -35.81 20.32
C LYS A 260 11.17 -37.29 19.99
N ASP A 261 10.27 -37.85 19.21
CA ASP A 261 10.27 -39.26 18.84
C ASP A 261 11.15 -39.58 17.63
N ARG A 262 11.82 -38.55 17.06
CA ARG A 262 12.64 -38.64 15.84
C ARG A 262 11.86 -39.18 14.63
N ARG A 263 10.56 -38.82 14.58
CA ARG A 263 9.70 -39.08 13.43
C ARG A 263 9.77 -37.91 12.43
N GLU A 264 9.28 -38.12 11.22
CA GLU A 264 9.13 -37.07 10.21
C GLU A 264 8.18 -35.97 10.70
N LEU A 265 8.59 -34.71 10.52
CA LEU A 265 7.78 -33.55 10.88
C LEU A 265 6.68 -33.34 9.87
N THR A 266 5.50 -32.95 10.35
CA THR A 266 4.41 -32.54 9.46
C THR A 266 4.58 -31.05 9.12
N PRO A 267 4.81 -30.70 7.84
CA PRO A 267 4.87 -29.30 7.43
C PRO A 267 3.57 -28.59 7.82
N THR A 268 3.67 -27.47 8.53
CA THR A 268 2.51 -26.84 9.17
C THR A 268 2.50 -25.34 8.94
N VAL A 269 1.38 -24.82 8.47
CA VAL A 269 1.12 -23.39 8.37
C VAL A 269 -0.14 -23.05 9.16
N ILE A 270 -0.09 -22.02 9.99
CA ILE A 270 -1.26 -21.51 10.73
C ILE A 270 -1.52 -20.08 10.27
N MET A 271 -2.76 -19.80 9.90
CA MET A 271 -3.22 -18.49 9.46
C MET A 271 -4.28 -17.94 10.40
N CYS A 272 -4.10 -16.70 10.89
CA CYS A 272 -5.02 -16.11 11.86
C CYS A 272 -5.05 -14.57 11.78
N PRO A 273 -6.11 -13.92 12.33
CA PRO A 273 -6.20 -12.47 12.40
C PRO A 273 -5.14 -11.85 13.32
N LYS A 274 -4.98 -12.42 14.50
CA LYS A 274 -4.09 -11.89 15.55
C LYS A 274 -3.77 -12.97 16.59
N VAL A 275 -2.65 -12.82 17.27
CA VAL A 275 -2.27 -13.63 18.44
C VAL A 275 -2.10 -12.73 19.67
N SER A 276 -2.44 -13.24 20.85
CA SER A 276 -2.18 -12.55 22.12
C SER A 276 -0.76 -12.83 22.62
N SER A 277 -0.29 -12.04 23.59
CA SER A 277 0.98 -12.29 24.28
C SER A 277 1.03 -13.64 25.00
N ASP A 278 -0.14 -14.19 25.37
CA ASP A 278 -0.24 -15.43 26.16
C ASP A 278 0.18 -16.68 25.36
N ILE A 279 0.23 -16.57 24.02
CA ILE A 279 0.78 -17.60 23.14
C ILE A 279 2.30 -17.80 23.35
N ALA A 280 3.01 -16.87 24.00
CA ALA A 280 4.45 -16.97 24.25
C ALA A 280 4.83 -18.27 24.97
N ALA A 281 4.00 -18.78 25.88
CA ALA A 281 4.23 -20.04 26.56
C ALA A 281 4.40 -21.25 25.60
N VAL A 282 3.74 -21.19 24.43
CA VAL A 282 3.80 -22.21 23.38
C VAL A 282 4.87 -21.86 22.34
N MET A 283 4.96 -20.58 21.96
CA MET A 283 5.86 -20.12 20.90
C MET A 283 7.32 -20.05 21.32
N ASP A 284 7.65 -19.63 22.55
CA ASP A 284 9.06 -19.50 22.96
C ASP A 284 9.84 -20.81 22.90
N PRO A 285 9.29 -21.97 23.37
CA PRO A 285 9.94 -23.26 23.19
C PRO A 285 10.13 -23.64 21.72
N LEU A 286 9.13 -23.38 20.88
CA LEU A 286 9.18 -23.65 19.44
C LEU A 286 10.25 -22.80 18.76
N VAL A 287 10.26 -21.48 19.00
CA VAL A 287 11.24 -20.53 18.44
C VAL A 287 12.66 -20.92 18.83
N LYS A 288 12.92 -21.25 20.12
CA LYS A 288 14.23 -21.73 20.57
C LYS A 288 14.64 -23.01 19.86
N THR A 289 13.70 -23.93 19.67
CA THR A 289 13.96 -25.18 18.96
C THR A 289 14.30 -24.94 17.50
N MET A 290 13.55 -24.03 16.82
CA MET A 290 13.82 -23.62 15.45
C MET A 290 15.18 -22.94 15.30
N MET A 291 15.55 -22.04 16.19
CA MET A 291 16.87 -21.40 16.20
C MET A 291 18.00 -22.41 16.32
N ASN A 292 17.86 -23.38 17.24
CA ASN A 292 18.83 -24.44 17.42
C ASN A 292 18.91 -25.37 16.19
N ALA A 293 17.78 -25.66 15.57
CA ALA A 293 17.74 -26.47 14.35
C ALA A 293 18.45 -25.75 13.19
N LYS A 294 18.19 -24.45 12.99
CA LYS A 294 18.86 -23.62 11.98
C LYS A 294 20.37 -23.57 12.18
N ALA A 295 20.83 -23.42 13.42
CA ALA A 295 22.25 -23.46 13.75
C ALA A 295 22.94 -24.80 13.34
N ASN A 296 22.12 -25.87 13.16
CA ASN A 296 22.55 -27.17 12.68
C ASN A 296 22.17 -27.44 11.21
N ASN A 297 21.87 -26.40 10.43
CA ASN A 297 21.43 -26.47 9.03
C ASN A 297 20.17 -27.32 8.81
N PHE A 298 19.27 -27.34 9.78
CA PHE A 298 17.98 -28.02 9.70
C PHE A 298 16.84 -27.02 9.85
N ASN A 299 15.93 -26.96 8.87
CA ASN A 299 14.76 -26.12 8.92
C ASN A 299 13.54 -26.92 9.41
N ILE A 300 12.90 -26.47 10.49
CA ILE A 300 11.61 -26.99 10.93
C ILE A 300 10.53 -26.39 10.02
N PRO A 301 9.72 -27.21 9.34
CA PRO A 301 8.74 -26.72 8.36
C PRO A 301 7.48 -26.18 9.05
N PHE A 302 7.60 -25.02 9.68
CA PHE A 302 6.53 -24.32 10.37
C PHE A 302 6.51 -22.84 10.02
N CYS A 303 5.29 -22.30 9.78
CA CYS A 303 5.08 -20.87 9.62
C CYS A 303 3.76 -20.43 10.26
N LEU A 304 3.80 -19.30 10.95
CA LEU A 304 2.62 -18.60 11.47
C LEU A 304 2.43 -17.30 10.68
N VAL A 305 1.29 -17.18 10.01
CA VAL A 305 0.88 -15.99 9.26
C VAL A 305 -0.20 -15.25 10.06
N THR A 306 0.02 -13.95 10.31
CA THR A 306 -0.87 -13.12 11.13
C THR A 306 -1.31 -11.87 10.39
N ASN A 307 -2.18 -11.07 11.03
CA ASN A 307 -2.74 -9.81 10.50
C ASN A 307 -3.75 -9.98 9.35
N ILE A 308 -4.42 -11.12 9.28
CA ILE A 308 -5.50 -11.36 8.33
C ILE A 308 -6.82 -10.94 8.99
N TYR A 309 -7.16 -9.65 8.91
CA TYR A 309 -8.30 -9.07 9.64
C TYR A 309 -9.66 -9.28 8.98
N LYS A 310 -9.76 -9.93 7.83
CA LYS A 310 -11.00 -10.18 7.10
C LYS A 310 -11.36 -11.67 7.18
N PRO A 311 -12.33 -12.04 8.01
CA PRO A 311 -12.74 -13.44 8.17
C PRO A 311 -13.17 -14.10 6.85
N GLU A 312 -13.78 -13.32 5.95
CA GLU A 312 -14.26 -13.82 4.66
C GLU A 312 -13.12 -14.35 3.79
N ILE A 313 -11.96 -13.72 3.82
CA ILE A 313 -10.78 -14.19 3.08
C ILE A 313 -10.30 -15.52 3.66
N LEU A 314 -10.23 -15.63 4.98
CA LEU A 314 -9.84 -16.89 5.64
C LEU A 314 -10.80 -18.03 5.31
N MET A 315 -12.10 -17.74 5.27
CA MET A 315 -13.12 -18.73 4.88
C MET A 315 -12.98 -19.18 3.42
N ASP A 316 -12.77 -18.22 2.50
CA ASP A 316 -12.56 -18.53 1.08
C ASP A 316 -11.33 -19.44 0.88
N LEU A 317 -10.21 -19.10 1.54
CA LEU A 317 -8.97 -19.87 1.51
C LEU A 317 -9.13 -21.25 2.12
N ALA A 318 -9.79 -21.34 3.28
CA ALA A 318 -10.06 -22.61 3.95
C ALA A 318 -10.87 -23.54 3.05
N ASN A 319 -11.92 -23.00 2.42
CA ASN A 319 -12.75 -23.77 1.50
C ASN A 319 -11.94 -24.33 0.33
N LEU A 320 -11.04 -23.54 -0.27
CA LEU A 320 -10.23 -23.98 -1.41
C LEU A 320 -9.13 -24.97 -1.02
N CYS A 321 -8.61 -24.87 0.19
CA CYS A 321 -7.66 -25.84 0.72
C CYS A 321 -8.33 -27.12 1.27
N GLU A 322 -9.66 -27.21 1.23
CA GLU A 322 -10.47 -28.26 1.86
C GLU A 322 -10.29 -28.30 3.40
N ALA A 323 -10.11 -27.14 4.01
CA ALA A 323 -10.00 -27.00 5.46
C ALA A 323 -11.33 -26.60 6.10
N ARG A 324 -11.44 -26.85 7.40
CA ARG A 324 -12.49 -26.28 8.25
C ARG A 324 -11.91 -25.10 9.03
N THR A 325 -12.69 -24.03 9.17
CA THR A 325 -12.24 -22.85 9.94
C THR A 325 -12.41 -23.07 11.44
N ILE A 326 -11.43 -22.65 12.22
CA ILE A 326 -11.44 -22.70 13.68
C ILE A 326 -11.92 -21.34 14.18
N ARG A 327 -13.08 -21.33 14.85
CA ARG A 327 -13.74 -20.09 15.32
C ARG A 327 -14.00 -20.13 16.82
N LYS A 328 -14.09 -18.96 17.42
CA LYS A 328 -14.49 -18.79 18.81
C LYS A 328 -16.01 -18.84 18.93
N TYR A 329 -16.50 -19.57 19.88
CA TYR A 329 -17.91 -19.62 20.21
C TYR A 329 -18.25 -18.62 21.32
N ILE A 330 -19.36 -17.90 21.14
CA ILE A 330 -19.90 -16.97 22.15
C ILE A 330 -20.83 -17.74 23.10
N ASN A 331 -21.51 -18.77 22.57
CA ASN A 331 -22.45 -19.60 23.35
C ASN A 331 -21.87 -21.00 23.52
N LEU A 332 -21.55 -21.33 24.78
CA LEU A 332 -20.97 -22.64 25.15
C LEU A 332 -21.93 -23.81 24.88
N GLU A 333 -23.24 -23.62 25.07
CA GLU A 333 -24.21 -24.71 24.78
C GLU A 333 -24.27 -25.02 23.28
N GLN A 334 -24.12 -23.99 22.44
CA GLN A 334 -24.05 -24.21 20.98
C GLN A 334 -22.74 -24.89 20.58
N GLN A 335 -21.65 -24.51 21.23
CA GLN A 335 -20.35 -25.15 20.99
C GLN A 335 -20.37 -26.63 21.36
N GLU A 336 -20.91 -27.00 22.54
CA GLU A 336 -21.03 -28.39 22.97
C GLU A 336 -21.87 -29.22 21.99
N LYS A 337 -22.96 -28.63 21.45
CA LYS A 337 -23.78 -29.28 20.43
C LYS A 337 -23.02 -29.49 19.13
N ASP A 338 -22.32 -28.45 18.66
CA ASP A 338 -21.54 -28.49 17.43
C ASP A 338 -20.36 -29.48 17.59
N GLN A 339 -19.71 -29.55 18.75
CA GLN A 339 -18.67 -30.54 19.03
C GLN A 339 -19.22 -31.97 19.03
N ALA A 340 -20.40 -32.19 19.62
CA ALA A 340 -21.04 -33.50 19.61
C ALA A 340 -21.44 -33.96 18.19
N ASN A 341 -21.76 -33.02 17.30
CA ASN A 341 -22.09 -33.27 15.91
C ASN A 341 -20.85 -33.35 15.00
N GLY A 342 -19.66 -33.01 15.49
CA GLY A 342 -18.43 -32.90 14.69
C GLY A 342 -18.31 -31.61 13.88
N ASP A 343 -19.14 -30.61 14.15
CA ASP A 343 -19.17 -29.30 13.48
C ASP A 343 -18.30 -28.23 14.19
N ALA A 344 -17.73 -28.59 15.35
CA ALA A 344 -16.72 -27.77 16.05
C ALA A 344 -15.55 -28.65 16.50
N PRO A 345 -14.29 -28.10 16.55
CA PRO A 345 -13.14 -28.89 16.97
C PRO A 345 -13.12 -29.09 18.49
N THR A 346 -12.52 -30.19 18.90
CA THR A 346 -12.01 -30.41 20.24
C THR A 346 -10.48 -30.32 20.21
N VAL A 347 -9.83 -30.30 21.37
CA VAL A 347 -8.36 -30.29 21.47
C VAL A 347 -7.74 -31.51 20.75
N ASP A 348 -8.43 -32.64 20.75
CA ASP A 348 -7.94 -33.88 20.13
C ASP A 348 -8.23 -33.92 18.61
N THR A 349 -9.33 -33.33 18.15
CA THR A 349 -9.75 -33.40 16.74
C THR A 349 -9.30 -32.21 15.90
N VAL A 350 -8.84 -31.12 16.52
CA VAL A 350 -8.42 -29.90 15.79
C VAL A 350 -7.29 -30.15 14.78
N VAL A 351 -6.47 -31.17 15.01
CA VAL A 351 -5.38 -31.57 14.10
C VAL A 351 -5.88 -32.09 12.75
N ASP A 352 -7.14 -32.48 12.66
CA ASP A 352 -7.78 -32.96 11.43
C ASP A 352 -8.54 -31.84 10.68
N TRP A 353 -8.55 -30.62 11.23
CA TRP A 353 -9.25 -29.44 10.66
C TRP A 353 -8.38 -28.68 9.65
N CYS A 354 -7.34 -29.32 9.15
CA CYS A 354 -6.39 -28.75 8.22
C CYS A 354 -6.85 -28.92 6.76
N GLY A 355 -6.42 -28.00 5.91
CA GLY A 355 -6.41 -28.15 4.47
C GLY A 355 -5.01 -28.39 3.93
N THR A 356 -4.90 -28.52 2.61
CA THR A 356 -3.64 -28.79 1.92
C THR A 356 -3.46 -27.93 0.67
N ALA A 357 -2.21 -27.72 0.30
CA ALA A 357 -1.78 -27.10 -0.94
C ALA A 357 -0.42 -27.68 -1.34
N ASP A 358 0.06 -27.43 -2.56
CA ASP A 358 1.39 -27.88 -2.97
C ASP A 358 2.48 -27.15 -2.18
N ALA A 359 2.34 -25.84 -1.97
CA ALA A 359 3.24 -25.07 -1.15
C ALA A 359 2.58 -23.81 -0.56
N VAL A 360 3.15 -23.32 0.55
CA VAL A 360 2.90 -21.97 1.06
C VAL A 360 4.20 -21.21 1.13
N VAL A 361 4.23 -20.02 0.53
CA VAL A 361 5.38 -19.12 0.54
C VAL A 361 4.96 -17.84 1.26
N ALA A 362 5.41 -17.67 2.51
CA ALA A 362 5.10 -16.49 3.31
C ALA A 362 6.30 -15.55 3.33
N GLY A 363 6.13 -14.35 2.76
CA GLY A 363 7.07 -13.23 2.87
C GLY A 363 6.76 -12.35 4.08
N TYR A 364 7.39 -11.19 4.15
CA TYR A 364 7.16 -10.23 5.23
C TYR A 364 5.73 -9.65 5.24
N ASN A 365 5.19 -9.29 4.07
CA ASN A 365 3.89 -8.64 3.92
C ASN A 365 2.88 -9.44 3.11
N LYS A 366 3.29 -10.53 2.47
CA LYS A 366 2.48 -11.30 1.54
C LYS A 366 2.70 -12.77 1.73
N THR A 367 1.64 -13.55 1.57
CA THR A 367 1.70 -15.01 1.57
C THR A 367 1.03 -15.54 0.31
N LYS A 368 1.68 -16.51 -0.34
CA LYS A 368 1.20 -17.22 -1.51
C LYS A 368 0.82 -18.64 -1.09
N ILE A 369 -0.35 -19.10 -1.51
CA ILE A 369 -0.78 -20.49 -1.41
C ILE A 369 -0.79 -21.04 -2.83
N ILE A 370 0.11 -21.98 -3.12
CA ILE A 370 0.33 -22.53 -4.45
C ILE A 370 -0.50 -23.79 -4.57
N ASN A 371 -1.32 -23.90 -5.62
CA ASN A 371 -2.19 -25.03 -5.93
C ASN A 371 -2.98 -25.56 -4.72
N PRO A 372 -3.89 -24.77 -4.14
CA PRO A 372 -4.79 -25.29 -3.10
C PRO A 372 -5.61 -26.46 -3.63
N LYS A 373 -5.89 -27.45 -2.78
CA LYS A 373 -6.40 -28.77 -3.16
C LYS A 373 -7.63 -28.77 -4.06
N LEU A 374 -8.58 -27.87 -3.83
CA LEU A 374 -9.84 -27.81 -4.60
C LEU A 374 -9.80 -26.82 -5.77
N MET A 375 -8.64 -26.30 -6.13
CA MET A 375 -8.50 -25.35 -7.22
C MET A 375 -8.69 -26.01 -8.59
N TYR A 376 -8.09 -27.17 -8.78
CA TYR A 376 -8.15 -27.93 -10.03
C TYR A 376 -8.93 -29.24 -9.88
N GLU A 377 -9.47 -29.75 -11.00
CA GLU A 377 -9.98 -31.11 -11.06
C GLU A 377 -8.81 -32.09 -10.87
N GLU A 378 -9.04 -33.16 -10.11
CA GLU A 378 -8.00 -34.13 -9.73
C GLU A 378 -7.26 -34.69 -10.95
N GLY A 379 -5.95 -34.49 -10.98
CA GLY A 379 -5.08 -34.97 -12.08
C GLY A 379 -5.15 -34.17 -13.38
N THR A 380 -5.74 -33.00 -13.38
CA THR A 380 -5.85 -32.10 -14.53
C THR A 380 -5.33 -30.69 -14.25
N THR A 381 -5.23 -29.87 -15.28
CA THR A 381 -4.96 -28.42 -15.18
C THR A 381 -6.24 -27.58 -15.36
N GLU A 382 -7.42 -28.24 -15.39
CA GLU A 382 -8.69 -27.53 -15.50
C GLU A 382 -9.20 -27.09 -14.13
N PHE A 383 -9.65 -25.86 -14.03
CA PHE A 383 -10.23 -25.33 -12.79
C PHE A 383 -11.48 -26.14 -12.39
N SER A 384 -11.54 -26.51 -11.11
CA SER A 384 -12.64 -27.27 -10.57
C SER A 384 -13.97 -26.52 -10.67
N ALA A 385 -15.06 -27.28 -10.72
CA ALA A 385 -16.41 -26.70 -10.69
C ALA A 385 -16.64 -25.91 -9.39
N PHE A 386 -16.05 -26.33 -8.29
CA PHE A 386 -16.10 -25.66 -6.99
C PHE A 386 -15.41 -24.29 -7.02
N TYR A 387 -14.19 -24.24 -7.53
CA TYR A 387 -13.45 -22.96 -7.68
C TYR A 387 -14.21 -22.00 -8.60
N LYS A 388 -14.68 -22.46 -9.76
CA LYS A 388 -15.49 -21.65 -10.68
C LYS A 388 -16.76 -21.11 -10.01
N ALA A 389 -17.42 -21.90 -9.17
CA ALA A 389 -18.62 -21.47 -8.45
C ALA A 389 -18.32 -20.35 -7.42
N ILE A 390 -17.18 -20.44 -6.71
CA ILE A 390 -16.77 -19.37 -5.78
C ILE A 390 -16.51 -18.07 -6.53
N ILE A 391 -15.73 -18.10 -7.61
CA ILE A 391 -15.42 -16.91 -8.41
C ILE A 391 -16.70 -16.29 -8.97
N ASN A 392 -17.56 -17.09 -9.60
CA ASN A 392 -18.84 -16.61 -10.14
C ASN A 392 -19.73 -15.97 -9.07
N ASN A 393 -19.78 -16.54 -7.86
CA ASN A 393 -20.55 -15.97 -6.76
C ASN A 393 -19.99 -14.61 -6.33
N LEU A 394 -18.67 -14.47 -6.25
CA LEU A 394 -18.03 -13.19 -5.90
C LEU A 394 -18.25 -12.13 -7.00
N GLU A 395 -18.19 -12.51 -8.27
CA GLU A 395 -18.47 -11.63 -9.41
C GLU A 395 -19.94 -11.16 -9.40
N MET A 396 -20.89 -12.06 -9.12
CA MET A 396 -22.30 -11.70 -8.94
C MET A 396 -22.51 -10.72 -7.78
N GLN A 397 -21.84 -10.94 -6.64
CA GLN A 397 -21.90 -10.01 -5.50
C GLN A 397 -21.31 -8.63 -5.86
N LEU A 398 -20.25 -8.59 -6.65
CA LEU A 398 -19.65 -7.36 -7.14
C LEU A 398 -20.60 -6.58 -8.05
N ASP A 399 -21.24 -7.26 -9.00
CA ASP A 399 -22.18 -6.63 -9.92
C ASP A 399 -23.44 -6.14 -9.20
N GLN A 400 -23.94 -6.90 -8.23
CA GLN A 400 -25.03 -6.46 -7.38
C GLN A 400 -24.65 -5.24 -6.55
N ALA A 401 -23.45 -5.22 -5.96
CA ALA A 401 -22.95 -4.08 -5.18
C ALA A 401 -22.83 -2.80 -6.02
N LYS A 402 -22.40 -2.93 -7.29
CA LYS A 402 -22.37 -1.81 -8.25
C LYS A 402 -23.78 -1.29 -8.57
N GLN A 403 -24.74 -2.20 -8.82
CA GLN A 403 -26.14 -1.83 -9.11
C GLN A 403 -26.83 -1.16 -7.93
N ASP A 404 -26.57 -1.63 -6.71
CA ASP A 404 -27.11 -1.10 -5.47
C ASP A 404 -26.46 0.24 -5.06
N GLY A 405 -25.44 0.71 -5.80
CA GLY A 405 -24.72 1.95 -5.51
C GLY A 405 -23.98 1.91 -4.17
N LYS A 406 -23.47 0.73 -3.77
CA LYS A 406 -22.66 0.59 -2.55
C LYS A 406 -21.42 1.46 -2.62
N ASN A 407 -20.86 1.80 -1.45
CA ASN A 407 -19.69 2.64 -1.37
C ASN A 407 -18.45 1.96 -2.01
N LEU A 408 -17.49 2.78 -2.42
CA LEU A 408 -16.27 2.32 -3.10
C LEU A 408 -15.45 1.34 -2.28
N ASN A 409 -15.49 1.43 -0.94
CA ASN A 409 -14.76 0.53 -0.06
C ASN A 409 -15.35 -0.90 -0.12
N ASP A 410 -16.67 -1.04 -0.17
CA ASP A 410 -17.32 -2.35 -0.29
C ASP A 410 -17.04 -2.99 -1.65
N ILE A 411 -17.14 -2.20 -2.72
CA ILE A 411 -16.79 -2.62 -4.09
C ILE A 411 -15.32 -3.02 -4.17
N GLY A 412 -14.41 -2.19 -3.63
CA GLY A 412 -12.98 -2.48 -3.60
C GLY A 412 -12.63 -3.71 -2.74
N ASN A 413 -13.39 -4.01 -1.69
CA ASN A 413 -13.22 -5.23 -0.91
C ASN A 413 -13.59 -6.49 -1.70
N LEU A 414 -14.72 -6.46 -2.44
CA LEU A 414 -15.12 -7.58 -3.30
C LEU A 414 -14.13 -7.79 -4.45
N ARG A 415 -13.67 -6.71 -5.09
CA ARG A 415 -12.64 -6.79 -6.12
C ARG A 415 -11.36 -7.43 -5.60
N ARG A 416 -10.87 -6.99 -4.42
CA ARG A 416 -9.66 -7.59 -3.81
C ARG A 416 -9.84 -9.07 -3.49
N ARG A 417 -11.01 -9.51 -3.01
CA ARG A 417 -11.30 -10.93 -2.80
C ARG A 417 -11.23 -11.71 -4.11
N ILE A 418 -11.88 -11.22 -5.17
CA ILE A 418 -11.83 -11.83 -6.50
C ILE A 418 -10.38 -11.89 -6.99
N HIS A 419 -9.65 -10.79 -6.87
CA HIS A 419 -8.25 -10.71 -7.31
C HIS A 419 -7.34 -11.67 -6.53
N SER A 420 -7.50 -11.75 -5.21
CA SER A 420 -6.74 -12.68 -4.36
C SER A 420 -6.99 -14.16 -4.70
N MET A 421 -8.16 -14.46 -5.26
CA MET A 421 -8.58 -15.82 -5.57
C MET A 421 -8.36 -16.21 -7.04
N LYS A 422 -8.12 -15.26 -7.95
CA LYS A 422 -7.80 -15.55 -9.34
C LYS A 422 -6.39 -16.13 -9.47
N ALA A 423 -6.28 -17.21 -10.20
CA ALA A 423 -5.23 -18.21 -10.17
C ALA A 423 -3.88 -17.78 -10.73
N ASN A 424 -3.76 -16.64 -11.42
CA ASN A 424 -2.55 -16.30 -12.17
C ASN A 424 -1.65 -15.39 -11.34
N MET A 425 -0.57 -15.94 -10.79
CA MET A 425 0.47 -15.18 -10.12
C MET A 425 1.76 -15.19 -10.95
N VAL A 426 2.37 -14.04 -11.10
CA VAL A 426 3.65 -13.88 -11.80
C VAL A 426 4.66 -13.23 -10.87
N ASP A 427 5.78 -13.89 -10.64
CA ASP A 427 6.96 -13.29 -10.04
C ASP A 427 7.82 -12.70 -11.14
N LEU A 428 7.95 -11.37 -11.15
CA LEU A 428 8.80 -10.63 -12.06
C LEU A 428 10.15 -10.33 -11.38
N TYR A 429 11.19 -11.01 -11.81
CA TYR A 429 12.54 -10.84 -11.30
C TYR A 429 13.28 -9.79 -12.12
N ILE A 430 13.77 -8.74 -11.45
CA ILE A 430 14.48 -7.62 -12.07
C ILE A 430 15.97 -7.75 -11.82
N GLY A 431 16.74 -7.86 -12.91
CA GLY A 431 18.20 -7.90 -12.90
C GLY A 431 18.84 -6.51 -13.01
N GLY A 432 20.17 -6.49 -12.93
CA GLY A 432 20.97 -5.29 -13.13
C GLY A 432 22.45 -5.60 -13.02
N SER A 433 23.28 -4.86 -13.75
CA SER A 433 24.73 -5.06 -13.81
C SER A 433 25.42 -4.65 -12.51
N THR A 434 24.81 -3.74 -11.74
CA THR A 434 25.24 -3.32 -10.41
C THR A 434 24.07 -3.37 -9.41
N PRO A 435 24.35 -3.49 -8.11
CA PRO A 435 23.29 -3.44 -7.10
C PRO A 435 22.44 -2.16 -7.18
N GLU A 436 23.05 -1.01 -7.45
CA GLU A 436 22.37 0.28 -7.54
C GLU A 436 21.49 0.34 -8.79
N GLU A 437 21.94 -0.16 -9.95
CA GLU A 437 21.16 -0.25 -11.16
C GLU A 437 19.95 -1.17 -10.94
N ARG A 438 20.17 -2.35 -10.37
CA ARG A 438 19.12 -3.30 -10.06
C ARG A 438 18.06 -2.71 -9.11
N ASP A 439 18.47 -2.01 -8.05
CA ASP A 439 17.55 -1.39 -7.11
C ASP A 439 16.72 -0.28 -7.79
N ASN A 440 17.33 0.56 -8.63
CA ASN A 440 16.59 1.60 -9.38
C ASN A 440 15.61 0.99 -10.41
N ARG A 441 16.00 -0.08 -11.07
CA ARG A 441 15.13 -0.81 -12.01
C ARG A 441 13.99 -1.52 -11.27
N PHE A 442 14.28 -2.11 -10.12
CA PHE A 442 13.30 -2.74 -9.25
C PHE A 442 12.26 -1.72 -8.78
N ASP A 443 12.69 -0.59 -8.19
CA ASP A 443 11.78 0.48 -7.72
C ASP A 443 10.88 0.96 -8.89
N SER A 444 11.44 1.18 -10.10
CA SER A 444 10.66 1.58 -11.28
C SER A 444 9.69 0.51 -11.78
N ALA A 445 10.07 -0.77 -11.72
CA ALA A 445 9.19 -1.88 -12.11
C ALA A 445 8.06 -2.08 -11.10
N GLU A 446 8.36 -1.96 -9.80
CA GLU A 446 7.36 -2.06 -8.72
C GLU A 446 6.30 -0.96 -8.86
N ASP A 447 6.70 0.30 -9.07
CA ASP A 447 5.79 1.42 -9.30
C ASP A 447 4.91 1.19 -10.54
N ALA A 448 5.49 0.71 -11.63
CA ALA A 448 4.76 0.46 -12.87
C ALA A 448 3.76 -0.70 -12.73
N VAL A 449 4.15 -1.78 -12.09
CA VAL A 449 3.27 -2.92 -11.81
C VAL A 449 2.11 -2.50 -10.93
N LEU A 450 2.37 -1.79 -9.82
CA LEU A 450 1.33 -1.32 -8.91
C LEU A 450 0.36 -0.35 -9.60
N ASN A 451 0.86 0.56 -10.44
CA ASN A 451 0.01 1.47 -11.21
C ASN A 451 -0.83 0.73 -12.26
N CYS A 452 -0.25 -0.25 -12.97
CA CYS A 452 -0.99 -1.09 -13.92
C CYS A 452 -2.06 -1.95 -13.22
N MET A 453 -1.74 -2.59 -12.09
CA MET A 453 -2.69 -3.36 -11.29
C MET A 453 -3.84 -2.48 -10.79
N SER A 454 -3.50 -1.31 -10.26
CA SER A 454 -4.48 -0.34 -9.81
C SER A 454 -5.35 0.18 -10.95
N ALA A 455 -4.78 0.39 -12.14
CA ALA A 455 -5.55 0.80 -13.31
C ALA A 455 -6.45 -0.34 -13.85
N ALA A 456 -6.00 -1.59 -13.79
CA ALA A 456 -6.82 -2.75 -14.12
C ALA A 456 -8.02 -2.89 -13.18
N GLU A 457 -7.81 -2.61 -11.89
CA GLU A 457 -8.85 -2.73 -10.86
C GLU A 457 -9.86 -1.55 -10.86
N TYR A 458 -9.35 -0.30 -10.93
CA TYR A 458 -10.16 0.92 -10.74
C TYR A 458 -10.37 1.72 -12.02
N GLY A 459 -9.65 1.37 -13.08
CA GLY A 459 -9.61 2.11 -14.33
C GLY A 459 -8.55 3.21 -14.36
N TYR A 460 -8.45 3.89 -15.49
CA TYR A 460 -7.43 4.89 -15.73
C TYR A 460 -7.99 6.24 -16.21
N GLY A 461 -7.19 7.27 -16.05
CA GLY A 461 -7.47 8.64 -16.50
C GLY A 461 -6.20 9.33 -17.00
N TRP A 462 -6.24 10.67 -17.03
CA TRP A 462 -5.07 11.47 -17.35
C TRP A 462 -4.07 11.45 -16.20
N GLY A 463 -2.83 11.11 -16.47
CA GLY A 463 -1.73 11.15 -15.50
C GLY A 463 -1.23 12.56 -15.20
N ALA A 464 -0.08 12.65 -14.53
CA ALA A 464 0.56 13.91 -14.16
C ALA A 464 -0.33 14.84 -13.31
N ASN A 465 -1.22 14.30 -12.49
CA ASN A 465 -2.23 15.02 -11.69
C ASN A 465 -3.24 15.83 -12.53
N VAL A 466 -3.29 15.66 -13.84
CA VAL A 466 -4.18 16.45 -14.72
C VAL A 466 -5.63 15.98 -14.62
N GLN A 467 -5.89 14.71 -14.31
CA GLN A 467 -7.26 14.25 -14.10
C GLN A 467 -7.92 15.01 -12.92
N ALA A 468 -7.26 15.07 -11.78
CA ALA A 468 -7.74 15.82 -10.61
C ALA A 468 -7.78 17.33 -10.88
N PHE A 469 -6.74 17.88 -11.53
CA PHE A 469 -6.70 19.29 -11.92
C PHE A 469 -7.91 19.70 -12.78
N ASN A 470 -8.30 18.90 -13.77
CA ASN A 470 -9.44 19.17 -14.63
C ASN A 470 -10.76 19.27 -13.86
N VAL A 471 -10.93 18.43 -12.82
CA VAL A 471 -12.11 18.50 -11.95
C VAL A 471 -12.13 19.82 -11.20
N PHE A 472 -11.02 20.22 -10.59
CA PHE A 472 -10.94 21.51 -9.88
C PHE A 472 -11.06 22.71 -10.82
N ASN A 473 -10.51 22.63 -12.04
CA ASN A 473 -10.67 23.66 -13.06
C ASN A 473 -12.14 23.82 -13.46
N ALA A 474 -12.89 22.72 -13.59
CA ALA A 474 -14.33 22.78 -13.88
C ALA A 474 -15.17 23.34 -12.71
N LEU A 475 -14.75 23.08 -11.47
CA LEU A 475 -15.41 23.59 -10.26
C LEU A 475 -15.04 25.07 -9.98
N TYR A 476 -13.90 25.52 -10.47
CA TYR A 476 -13.37 26.88 -10.25
C TYR A 476 -14.09 27.89 -11.14
N LYS A 477 -15.16 28.49 -10.62
CA LYS A 477 -15.97 29.48 -11.36
C LYS A 477 -15.64 30.93 -11.02
N ASN A 478 -14.99 31.16 -9.88
CA ASN A 478 -14.72 32.50 -9.35
C ASN A 478 -13.44 32.51 -8.52
N PRO A 479 -12.51 33.45 -8.72
CA PRO A 479 -11.30 33.63 -7.92
C PRO A 479 -11.53 33.71 -6.40
N ASN A 480 -12.71 34.13 -5.97
CA ASN A 480 -13.09 34.28 -4.57
C ASN A 480 -13.90 33.08 -4.02
N SER A 481 -13.88 31.95 -4.70
CA SER A 481 -14.72 30.78 -4.38
C SER A 481 -14.21 29.94 -3.19
N GLY A 482 -13.55 30.53 -2.23
CA GLY A 482 -13.17 29.84 -0.99
C GLY A 482 -12.11 28.76 -1.20
N ILE A 483 -12.31 27.58 -0.62
CA ILE A 483 -11.31 26.49 -0.60
C ILE A 483 -10.99 25.95 -2.01
N ILE A 484 -11.96 25.98 -2.92
CA ILE A 484 -11.76 25.58 -4.33
C ILE A 484 -10.64 26.40 -4.97
N SER A 485 -10.61 27.71 -4.70
CA SER A 485 -9.54 28.60 -5.21
C SER A 485 -8.17 28.24 -4.66
N VAL A 486 -8.09 27.85 -3.39
CA VAL A 486 -6.82 27.41 -2.78
C VAL A 486 -6.33 26.14 -3.46
N VAL A 487 -7.19 25.14 -3.59
CA VAL A 487 -6.82 23.85 -4.21
C VAL A 487 -6.45 24.05 -5.68
N TYR A 488 -7.27 24.77 -6.45
CA TYR A 488 -7.00 25.05 -7.86
C TYR A 488 -5.65 25.74 -8.09
N ASN A 489 -5.37 26.81 -7.34
CA ASN A 489 -4.08 27.51 -7.46
C ASN A 489 -2.90 26.67 -6.98
N SER A 490 -3.10 25.74 -6.03
CA SER A 490 -2.07 24.80 -5.62
C SER A 490 -1.76 23.78 -6.71
N TYR A 491 -2.76 23.33 -7.45
CA TYR A 491 -2.55 22.50 -8.65
C TYR A 491 -1.84 23.24 -9.78
N LEU A 492 -2.13 24.53 -9.98
CA LEU A 492 -1.37 25.35 -10.94
C LEU A 492 0.11 25.43 -10.56
N ASP A 493 0.43 25.61 -9.28
CA ASP A 493 1.81 25.63 -8.82
C ASP A 493 2.47 24.24 -8.95
N LEU A 494 1.73 23.16 -8.68
CA LEU A 494 2.22 21.80 -8.86
C LEU A 494 2.55 21.51 -10.33
N LEU A 495 1.67 21.87 -11.26
CA LEU A 495 1.90 21.75 -12.69
C LEU A 495 3.07 22.62 -13.16
N ALA A 496 3.22 23.84 -12.60
CA ALA A 496 4.36 24.68 -12.90
C ALA A 496 5.69 24.04 -12.48
N LYS A 497 5.74 23.40 -11.32
CA LYS A 497 6.92 22.63 -10.87
C LYS A 497 7.19 21.43 -11.78
N LEU A 498 6.15 20.67 -12.12
CA LEU A 498 6.26 19.49 -12.97
C LEU A 498 6.75 19.85 -14.38
N TYR A 499 6.12 20.82 -15.04
CA TYR A 499 6.48 21.22 -16.40
C TYR A 499 7.80 22.00 -16.44
N GLY A 500 8.07 22.80 -15.40
CA GLY A 500 9.33 23.49 -15.23
C GLY A 500 10.52 22.55 -15.13
N SER A 501 10.38 21.40 -14.48
CA SER A 501 11.45 20.39 -14.35
C SER A 501 12.00 19.95 -15.70
N SER A 502 11.17 19.88 -16.74
CA SER A 502 11.59 19.54 -18.12
C SER A 502 12.43 20.62 -18.79
N LEU A 503 12.39 21.86 -18.28
CA LEU A 503 13.15 22.99 -18.77
C LEU A 503 14.33 23.36 -17.84
N GLY A 504 14.57 22.56 -16.81
CA GLY A 504 15.57 22.85 -15.78
C GLY A 504 15.16 23.96 -14.82
N GLU A 505 13.88 24.26 -14.72
CA GLU A 505 13.31 25.29 -13.84
C GLU A 505 12.53 24.64 -12.68
N VAL A 506 12.59 25.24 -11.51
CA VAL A 506 11.76 24.86 -10.37
C VAL A 506 11.07 26.13 -9.84
N PRO A 507 10.01 26.60 -10.51
CA PRO A 507 9.32 27.80 -10.08
C PRO A 507 8.66 27.60 -8.71
N SER A 508 8.72 28.61 -7.84
CA SER A 508 8.06 28.56 -6.52
C SER A 508 6.54 28.66 -6.64
N SER A 509 6.04 29.29 -7.72
CA SER A 509 4.61 29.41 -8.04
C SER A 509 4.38 29.51 -9.56
N TYR A 510 3.13 29.30 -9.98
CA TYR A 510 2.71 29.52 -11.38
C TYR A 510 2.99 30.95 -11.86
N SER A 511 2.84 31.96 -11.00
CA SER A 511 3.10 33.36 -11.36
C SER A 511 4.56 33.62 -11.72
N GLU A 512 5.49 32.91 -11.11
CA GLU A 512 6.94 33.03 -11.32
C GLU A 512 7.49 32.11 -12.43
N ALA A 513 6.65 31.19 -12.92
CA ALA A 513 7.04 30.28 -13.99
C ALA A 513 7.36 31.05 -15.29
N SER A 514 8.25 30.49 -16.11
CA SER A 514 8.57 31.03 -17.43
C SER A 514 7.35 31.02 -18.37
N ASP A 515 7.39 31.86 -19.41
CA ASP A 515 6.31 31.91 -20.39
C ASP A 515 6.07 30.56 -21.06
N LYS A 516 7.12 29.77 -21.30
CA LYS A 516 6.99 28.41 -21.85
C LYS A 516 6.21 27.48 -20.95
N VAL A 517 6.48 27.50 -19.64
CA VAL A 517 5.74 26.70 -18.65
C VAL A 517 4.28 27.16 -18.61
N LYS A 518 4.04 28.46 -18.61
CA LYS A 518 2.69 29.04 -18.66
C LYS A 518 1.92 28.62 -19.90
N ASP A 519 2.57 28.61 -21.08
CA ASP A 519 1.97 28.16 -22.33
C ASP A 519 1.63 26.66 -22.29
N MET A 520 2.48 25.82 -21.70
CA MET A 520 2.20 24.40 -21.50
C MET A 520 0.98 24.18 -20.59
N ILE A 521 0.89 24.90 -19.49
CA ILE A 521 -0.26 24.84 -18.56
C ILE A 521 -1.53 25.33 -19.27
N LYS A 522 -1.45 26.44 -20.03
CA LYS A 522 -2.57 26.94 -20.82
C LYS A 522 -3.06 25.91 -21.82
N THR A 523 -2.16 25.24 -22.52
CA THR A 523 -2.52 24.13 -23.43
C THR A 523 -3.23 23.00 -22.68
N THR A 524 -2.75 22.63 -21.49
CA THR A 524 -3.41 21.63 -20.65
C THR A 524 -4.82 22.06 -20.23
N ILE A 525 -5.03 23.34 -19.87
CA ILE A 525 -6.33 23.90 -19.53
C ILE A 525 -7.28 23.85 -20.74
N GLU A 526 -6.81 24.24 -21.92
CA GLU A 526 -7.61 24.31 -23.15
C GLU A 526 -7.98 22.93 -23.69
N THR A 527 -7.07 21.96 -23.61
CA THR A 527 -7.25 20.60 -24.16
C THR A 527 -7.80 19.60 -23.14
N GLY A 528 -7.68 19.89 -21.84
CA GLY A 528 -7.94 18.93 -20.76
C GLY A 528 -6.97 17.74 -20.74
N THR A 529 -5.86 17.80 -21.50
CA THR A 529 -4.91 16.70 -21.70
C THR A 529 -3.53 17.11 -21.17
N PRO A 530 -2.82 16.22 -20.45
CA PRO A 530 -1.47 16.51 -19.98
C PRO A 530 -0.48 16.66 -21.14
N ILE A 531 0.50 17.53 -20.97
CA ILE A 531 1.64 17.61 -21.89
C ILE A 531 2.58 16.43 -21.61
N ASN A 532 2.86 15.65 -22.63
CA ASN A 532 3.95 14.70 -22.60
C ASN A 532 5.28 15.46 -22.66
N LEU A 533 6.00 15.47 -21.55
CA LEU A 533 7.21 16.29 -21.40
C LEU A 533 8.34 15.88 -22.35
N ARG A 534 8.33 14.66 -22.88
CA ARG A 534 9.33 14.21 -23.86
C ARG A 534 9.04 14.71 -25.26
N THR A 535 7.77 14.69 -25.67
CA THR A 535 7.35 15.13 -27.01
C THR A 535 7.02 16.62 -27.07
N GLY A 536 6.78 17.25 -25.91
CA GLY A 536 6.29 18.62 -25.79
C GLY A 536 4.85 18.80 -26.28
N LYS A 537 4.08 17.71 -26.43
CA LYS A 537 2.72 17.74 -27.02
C LYS A 537 1.69 17.16 -26.06
N ALA A 538 0.45 17.60 -26.22
CA ALA A 538 -0.73 17.00 -25.62
C ALA A 538 -1.20 15.80 -26.48
N ASP A 539 -0.42 14.72 -26.46
CA ASP A 539 -0.58 13.55 -27.35
C ASP A 539 -1.48 12.43 -26.76
N GLY A 540 -2.01 12.62 -25.57
CA GLY A 540 -2.90 11.65 -24.92
C GLY A 540 -2.20 10.37 -24.45
N LEU A 541 -0.88 10.36 -24.35
CA LEU A 541 -0.10 9.19 -23.92
C LEU A 541 0.17 9.16 -22.42
N VAL A 542 0.02 10.29 -21.72
CA VAL A 542 0.28 10.38 -20.27
C VAL A 542 -0.94 9.89 -19.51
N LEU A 543 -0.94 8.62 -19.16
CA LEU A 543 -2.04 7.92 -18.48
C LEU A 543 -1.58 7.40 -17.11
N SER A 544 -2.49 7.32 -16.16
CA SER A 544 -2.26 6.75 -14.82
C SER A 544 -3.55 6.16 -14.27
N SER A 545 -3.43 5.29 -13.25
CA SER A 545 -4.60 4.85 -12.49
C SER A 545 -5.31 6.02 -11.83
N ILE A 546 -6.64 6.06 -11.93
CA ILE A 546 -7.43 7.08 -11.21
C ILE A 546 -7.34 6.94 -9.70
N LYS A 547 -7.04 5.75 -9.22
CA LYS A 547 -6.85 5.48 -7.79
C LYS A 547 -5.69 6.30 -7.22
N SER A 548 -4.65 6.57 -8.04
CA SER A 548 -3.53 7.44 -7.65
C SER A 548 -4.01 8.85 -7.29
N ASP A 549 -4.76 9.49 -8.18
CA ASP A 549 -5.30 10.84 -7.93
C ASP A 549 -6.20 10.88 -6.68
N ILE A 550 -7.10 9.89 -6.54
CA ILE A 550 -8.00 9.81 -5.39
C ILE A 550 -7.22 9.62 -4.09
N THR A 551 -6.24 8.73 -4.07
CA THR A 551 -5.41 8.49 -2.87
C THR A 551 -4.59 9.72 -2.51
N VAL A 552 -4.02 10.42 -3.50
CA VAL A 552 -3.32 11.70 -3.29
C VAL A 552 -4.25 12.73 -2.65
N LEU A 553 -5.48 12.88 -3.17
CA LEU A 553 -6.46 13.82 -2.62
C LEU A 553 -6.86 13.49 -1.19
N ASP A 554 -7.11 12.21 -0.88
CA ASP A 554 -7.46 11.77 0.47
C ASP A 554 -6.33 12.05 1.47
N ILE A 555 -5.08 11.81 1.08
CA ILE A 555 -3.92 12.09 1.93
C ILE A 555 -3.75 13.59 2.14
N VAL A 556 -3.85 14.37 1.07
CA VAL A 556 -3.76 15.84 1.16
C VAL A 556 -4.82 16.40 2.12
N ALA A 557 -6.07 15.91 2.01
CA ALA A 557 -7.14 16.33 2.91
C ALA A 557 -6.84 15.99 4.37
N ASN A 558 -6.36 14.77 4.62
CA ASN A 558 -6.02 14.31 5.97
C ASN A 558 -4.81 15.08 6.55
N VAL A 559 -3.72 15.21 5.80
CA VAL A 559 -2.52 15.94 6.24
C VAL A 559 -2.86 17.40 6.53
N VAL A 560 -3.45 18.07 5.57
CA VAL A 560 -3.76 19.50 5.69
C VAL A 560 -4.79 19.73 6.80
N GLY A 561 -5.84 18.90 6.87
CA GLY A 561 -6.86 18.94 7.91
C GLY A 561 -6.27 18.84 9.31
N MET A 562 -5.43 17.83 9.56
CA MET A 562 -4.73 17.65 10.84
C MET A 562 -3.83 18.85 11.17
N LEU A 563 -3.02 19.30 10.23
CA LEU A 563 -2.06 20.39 10.49
C LEU A 563 -2.75 21.74 10.72
N VAL A 564 -3.86 22.03 10.02
CA VAL A 564 -4.63 23.27 10.18
C VAL A 564 -5.41 23.28 11.48
N THR A 565 -5.94 22.13 11.91
CA THR A 565 -6.75 22.04 13.15
C THR A 565 -5.92 21.92 14.41
N THR A 566 -4.63 21.59 14.31
CA THR A 566 -3.74 21.46 15.46
C THR A 566 -3.38 22.84 16.04
N LYS A 567 -3.73 23.06 17.31
CA LYS A 567 -3.51 24.34 18.01
C LYS A 567 -2.33 24.31 18.97
N GLN A 568 -1.91 23.13 19.41
CA GLN A 568 -0.84 22.97 20.39
C GLN A 568 -0.06 21.70 20.12
N PHE A 569 1.22 21.75 20.37
CA PHE A 569 2.08 20.58 20.40
C PHE A 569 2.59 20.34 21.81
N LEU A 570 2.47 19.10 22.29
CA LEU A 570 2.93 18.67 23.60
C LEU A 570 4.05 17.66 23.44
N CYS A 571 5.24 17.99 23.96
CA CYS A 571 6.38 17.08 23.99
C CYS A 571 6.73 16.75 25.43
N GLN A 572 6.85 15.45 25.75
CA GLN A 572 7.41 15.04 27.04
C GLN A 572 8.91 15.37 27.10
N SER A 573 9.31 16.01 28.18
CA SER A 573 10.75 16.28 28.39
C SER A 573 11.51 14.97 28.54
N PRO A 574 12.66 14.77 27.89
CA PRO A 574 13.48 13.55 28.00
C PRO A 574 13.98 13.25 29.42
N ALA A 575 13.90 14.22 30.33
CA ALA A 575 14.42 14.12 31.70
C ALA A 575 13.59 13.26 32.67
N HIS A 576 12.48 12.65 32.24
CA HIS A 576 11.64 11.84 33.12
C HIS A 576 11.29 10.48 32.53
N ASN A 577 12.32 9.66 32.28
CA ASN A 577 12.15 8.21 32.32
C ASN A 577 12.12 7.78 33.80
N ILE A 578 10.92 7.85 34.42
CA ILE A 578 10.68 7.41 35.82
C ILE A 578 10.79 5.88 35.96
N TYR A 579 11.03 5.15 34.88
CA TYR A 579 11.15 3.68 34.86
C TYR A 579 12.55 3.18 34.46
N LYS A 580 13.59 3.84 34.97
CA LYS A 580 14.92 3.26 35.03
C LYS A 580 15.41 3.33 36.46
N ASP A 581 14.82 2.52 37.32
CA ASP A 581 15.42 1.97 38.53
C ASP A 581 14.74 0.62 38.81
#